data_75515655d7037fc385175be3e5022a89
#
_entry.id   75515655d7037fc385175be3e5022a89
#
_cell.length_a   1.000
_cell.length_b   1.000
_cell.length_c   1.000
_cell.angle_alpha   90.00
_cell.angle_beta   90.00
_cell.angle_gamma   90.00
#
_symmetry.space_group_name_H-M   'P 1'
#
loop_
_entity.id
_entity.type
_entity.pdbx_description
1 polymer ?
#
loop_
_entity_poly.entity_id
_entity_poly.type
_entity_poly.pdbx_seq_one_letter_code
_entity_poly.pdbx_strand_id
1 'polypeptide(L)'
;MQVTLSQQPADARWGEKALLSTNGEGMTIHLTGADKLGAVQRAGRKIDGQGIKNVKLAGDGWDLENSWAFWQGYRGPKGQRNVEWAELPEAARQELDKRLKIVDWVRDTINMPAEELGPEQLATRAVDLMCDVGCDAVSYRITKGEDLREQNYAGIHTVGRGSERPPVLLALDFNPTGNPDAPVFACLVGKGITFDTGGYSLKQSAFMDSMKADMGGAATITGALALAAARGLKQRVKLYLCCADNMVSGNAFKLGDIIRYRNGKTVEVMNTDAEGRLVLADGLIDASEQNPQLIIDCATLTGAAKTAVGNDYHALFSFDDALAQELLSSAAAEQEPFWRLPLAEFHRSQLPSNFAELNNVAGPAYTAGASTAAAFLSHFVKNYQQGWLHIDCSATYRKGAVEQWSAGATGLGVRTLANLLLSKAK
;
A
#
# COMPACT_ATOMS: atom_id res chain seq x y z
N MET A 1 -7.17 4.75 32.20
CA MET A 1 -8.50 4.19 31.96
C MET A 1 -8.38 2.73 31.63
N GLN A 2 -9.00 1.84 32.42
CA GLN A 2 -9.02 0.42 32.09
C GLN A 2 -10.04 0.12 30.98
N VAL A 3 -9.74 -0.84 30.10
CA VAL A 3 -10.65 -1.32 29.05
C VAL A 3 -10.69 -2.85 29.13
N THR A 4 -11.88 -3.39 29.30
CA THR A 4 -12.15 -4.82 29.44
C THR A 4 -13.06 -5.34 28.32
N LEU A 5 -13.03 -6.65 28.08
CA LEU A 5 -13.93 -7.33 27.13
C LEU A 5 -15.02 -8.11 27.88
N SER A 6 -16.22 -8.15 27.33
CA SER A 6 -17.32 -8.96 27.85
C SER A 6 -18.07 -9.66 26.71
N GLN A 7 -18.38 -10.94 26.89
CA GLN A 7 -19.26 -11.70 25.99
C GLN A 7 -20.76 -11.50 26.32
N GLN A 8 -21.04 -10.81 27.43
CA GLN A 8 -22.41 -10.52 27.86
C GLN A 8 -22.85 -9.15 27.33
N PRO A 9 -24.15 -8.95 27.08
CA PRO A 9 -24.66 -7.63 26.74
C PRO A 9 -24.47 -6.65 27.90
N ALA A 10 -24.46 -5.37 27.56
CA ALA A 10 -24.44 -4.31 28.56
C ALA A 10 -25.72 -4.35 29.40
N ASP A 11 -25.65 -3.79 30.62
CA ASP A 11 -26.82 -3.56 31.46
C ASP A 11 -27.87 -2.74 30.68
N ALA A 12 -29.17 -3.04 30.92
CA ALA A 12 -30.31 -2.45 30.21
C ALA A 12 -30.28 -0.90 30.17
N ARG A 13 -29.73 -0.26 31.19
CA ARG A 13 -29.55 1.23 31.22
C ARG A 13 -28.68 1.77 30.09
N TRP A 14 -27.79 0.95 29.49
CA TRP A 14 -26.93 1.31 28.34
C TRP A 14 -27.62 1.01 27.00
N GLY A 15 -28.70 0.28 27.00
CA GLY A 15 -29.41 -0.24 25.84
C GLY A 15 -28.86 -1.60 25.37
N GLU A 16 -29.76 -2.43 24.83
CA GLU A 16 -29.47 -3.83 24.47
C GLU A 16 -28.32 -4.04 23.48
N LYS A 17 -28.06 -3.04 22.66
CA LYS A 17 -27.00 -3.06 21.61
C LYS A 17 -25.80 -2.18 21.93
N ALA A 18 -25.65 -1.78 23.20
CA ALA A 18 -24.54 -0.92 23.58
C ALA A 18 -23.20 -1.62 23.34
N LEU A 19 -22.35 -1.00 22.54
CA LEU A 19 -20.99 -1.47 22.27
C LEU A 19 -20.07 -1.24 23.48
N LEU A 20 -20.30 -0.15 24.20
CA LEU A 20 -19.50 0.28 25.35
C LEU A 20 -20.40 0.58 26.54
N SER A 21 -19.97 0.16 27.72
CA SER A 21 -20.48 0.65 29.00
C SER A 21 -19.33 1.17 29.85
N THR A 22 -19.63 2.03 30.82
CA THR A 22 -18.64 2.60 31.73
C THR A 22 -19.04 2.33 33.18
N ASN A 23 -18.04 2.21 34.04
CA ASN A 23 -18.18 2.17 35.48
C ASN A 23 -17.12 3.10 36.13
N GLY A 24 -17.00 3.11 37.43
CA GLY A 24 -16.04 3.96 38.15
C GLY A 24 -14.57 3.65 37.86
N GLU A 25 -14.26 2.49 37.30
CA GLU A 25 -12.90 1.98 37.07
C GLU A 25 -12.48 2.07 35.59
N GLY A 26 -13.44 1.96 34.66
CA GLY A 26 -13.10 1.91 33.24
C GLY A 26 -14.28 1.74 32.29
N MET A 27 -13.96 1.17 31.13
CA MET A 27 -14.91 0.86 30.06
C MET A 27 -14.92 -0.62 29.75
N THR A 28 -16.11 -1.15 29.45
CA THR A 28 -16.27 -2.53 28.98
C THR A 28 -16.78 -2.53 27.55
N ILE A 29 -16.11 -3.29 26.68
CA ILE A 29 -16.50 -3.55 25.29
C ILE A 29 -17.35 -4.82 25.26
N HIS A 30 -18.57 -4.73 24.73
CA HIS A 30 -19.53 -5.83 24.68
C HIS A 30 -19.50 -6.52 23.31
N LEU A 31 -19.06 -7.79 23.27
CA LEU A 31 -18.84 -8.60 22.08
C LEU A 31 -20.00 -9.56 21.81
N THR A 32 -21.21 -9.02 21.68
CA THR A 32 -22.45 -9.81 21.52
C THR A 32 -22.82 -10.10 20.05
N GLY A 33 -22.19 -9.42 19.08
CA GLY A 33 -22.42 -9.62 17.65
C GLY A 33 -21.51 -10.67 17.01
N ALA A 34 -21.77 -11.01 15.75
CA ALA A 34 -20.96 -11.94 14.97
C ALA A 34 -19.57 -11.36 14.62
N ASP A 35 -19.50 -10.06 14.32
CA ASP A 35 -18.26 -9.32 14.01
C ASP A 35 -17.62 -8.83 15.31
N LYS A 36 -16.91 -9.71 16.01
CA LYS A 36 -16.27 -9.38 17.29
C LYS A 36 -15.06 -8.47 17.12
N LEU A 37 -14.19 -8.74 16.16
CA LEU A 37 -12.99 -7.92 15.92
C LEU A 37 -13.35 -6.52 15.44
N GLY A 38 -14.31 -6.40 14.51
CA GLY A 38 -14.84 -5.10 14.13
C GLY A 38 -15.50 -4.35 15.28
N ALA A 39 -16.15 -5.05 16.23
CA ALA A 39 -16.68 -4.43 17.44
C ALA A 39 -15.54 -3.87 18.33
N VAL A 40 -14.46 -4.60 18.53
CA VAL A 40 -13.28 -4.12 19.26
C VAL A 40 -12.67 -2.90 18.57
N GLN A 41 -12.52 -2.93 17.24
CA GLN A 41 -11.99 -1.81 16.47
C GLN A 41 -12.88 -0.57 16.59
N ARG A 42 -14.21 -0.71 16.44
CA ARG A 42 -15.18 0.39 16.63
C ARG A 42 -15.13 0.96 18.05
N ALA A 43 -14.98 0.10 19.05
CA ALA A 43 -14.83 0.54 20.43
C ALA A 43 -13.56 1.36 20.63
N GLY A 44 -12.40 0.89 20.12
CA GLY A 44 -11.16 1.65 20.12
C GLY A 44 -11.33 3.03 19.48
N ARG A 45 -11.99 3.09 18.32
CA ARG A 45 -12.28 4.36 17.62
C ARG A 45 -13.15 5.29 18.47
N LYS A 46 -14.18 4.78 19.14
CA LYS A 46 -15.04 5.58 20.03
C LYS A 46 -14.28 6.10 21.24
N ILE A 47 -13.42 5.29 21.86
CA ILE A 47 -12.60 5.66 23.02
C ILE A 47 -11.63 6.78 22.64
N ASP A 48 -10.95 6.68 21.51
CA ASP A 48 -10.10 7.77 21.00
C ASP A 48 -10.90 9.04 20.67
N GLY A 49 -12.11 8.90 20.12
CA GLY A 49 -13.01 10.01 19.82
C GLY A 49 -13.47 10.79 21.07
N GLN A 50 -13.41 10.18 22.24
CA GLN A 50 -13.67 10.83 23.54
C GLN A 50 -12.42 11.58 24.06
N GLY A 51 -11.29 11.55 23.34
CA GLY A 51 -10.05 12.22 23.74
C GLY A 51 -9.22 11.46 24.78
N ILE A 52 -9.55 10.19 25.06
CA ILE A 52 -8.81 9.34 25.99
C ILE A 52 -7.51 8.89 25.33
N LYS A 53 -6.37 9.30 25.86
CA LYS A 53 -5.04 9.05 25.26
C LYS A 53 -4.28 7.88 25.90
N ASN A 54 -4.64 7.50 27.14
CA ASN A 54 -3.94 6.46 27.88
C ASN A 54 -4.94 5.41 28.34
N VAL A 55 -4.76 4.19 27.90
CA VAL A 55 -5.60 3.05 28.24
C VAL A 55 -4.76 1.87 28.74
N LYS A 56 -5.37 1.06 29.59
CA LYS A 56 -4.85 -0.23 30.04
C LYS A 56 -5.84 -1.31 29.64
N LEU A 57 -5.42 -2.24 28.78
CA LEU A 57 -6.21 -3.41 28.42
C LEU A 57 -6.13 -4.40 29.60
N ALA A 58 -7.27 -4.76 30.19
CA ALA A 58 -7.32 -5.55 31.41
C ALA A 58 -8.43 -6.62 31.35
N GLY A 59 -8.34 -7.63 32.19
CA GLY A 59 -9.25 -8.75 32.23
C GLY A 59 -9.02 -9.77 31.11
N ASP A 60 -9.91 -10.73 31.01
CA ASP A 60 -9.80 -11.86 30.08
C ASP A 60 -10.23 -11.49 28.65
N GLY A 61 -9.83 -12.35 27.69
CA GLY A 61 -10.25 -12.26 26.29
C GLY A 61 -9.38 -11.38 25.40
N TRP A 62 -8.37 -10.72 25.95
CA TRP A 62 -7.37 -10.02 25.14
C TRP A 62 -6.36 -11.02 24.59
N ASP A 63 -6.47 -11.31 23.31
CA ASP A 63 -5.50 -12.04 22.51
C ASP A 63 -4.79 -11.12 21.51
N LEU A 64 -3.96 -11.68 20.64
CA LEU A 64 -3.26 -10.95 19.59
C LEU A 64 -4.23 -10.18 18.69
N GLU A 65 -5.28 -10.84 18.20
CA GLU A 65 -6.19 -10.25 17.21
C GLU A 65 -7.12 -9.19 17.83
N ASN A 66 -7.59 -9.40 19.06
CA ASN A 66 -8.37 -8.38 19.78
C ASN A 66 -7.49 -7.15 20.12
N SER A 67 -6.26 -7.35 20.54
CA SER A 67 -5.30 -6.27 20.82
C SER A 67 -4.98 -5.47 19.54
N TRP A 68 -4.75 -6.18 18.43
CA TRP A 68 -4.52 -5.56 17.13
C TRP A 68 -5.74 -4.77 16.62
N ALA A 69 -6.94 -5.37 16.68
CA ALA A 69 -8.17 -4.71 16.28
C ALA A 69 -8.44 -3.44 17.11
N PHE A 70 -8.19 -3.50 18.42
CA PHE A 70 -8.29 -2.33 19.29
C PHE A 70 -7.36 -1.21 18.82
N TRP A 71 -6.07 -1.51 18.58
CA TRP A 71 -5.10 -0.54 18.10
C TRP A 71 -5.48 0.09 16.78
N GLN A 72 -5.94 -0.69 15.82
CA GLN A 72 -6.35 -0.18 14.51
C GLN A 72 -7.43 0.92 14.63
N GLY A 73 -8.38 0.77 15.54
CA GLY A 73 -9.41 1.76 15.80
C GLY A 73 -8.95 2.90 16.70
N TYR A 74 -8.19 2.60 17.75
CA TYR A 74 -7.78 3.57 18.77
C TYR A 74 -6.73 4.55 18.27
N ARG A 75 -5.80 4.11 17.41
CA ARG A 75 -4.76 4.95 16.86
C ARG A 75 -5.32 5.96 15.84
N GLY A 76 -5.32 7.22 16.21
CA GLY A 76 -5.64 8.34 15.30
C GLY A 76 -4.39 9.01 14.72
N PRO A 77 -4.55 9.92 13.73
CA PRO A 77 -3.44 10.65 13.12
C PRO A 77 -2.89 11.79 13.99
N LYS A 78 -3.60 12.16 15.06
CA LYS A 78 -3.22 13.29 15.93
C LYS A 78 -2.77 12.81 17.30
N GLY A 79 -1.54 13.18 17.65
CA GLY A 79 -0.97 12.96 18.99
C GLY A 79 -0.70 11.49 19.29
N GLN A 80 0.06 11.27 20.35
CA GLN A 80 0.42 9.94 20.80
C GLN A 80 -0.73 9.27 21.56
N ARG A 81 -0.81 7.96 21.45
CA ARG A 81 -1.68 7.06 22.21
C ARG A 81 -0.82 6.06 22.95
N ASN A 82 -1.11 5.87 24.22
CA ASN A 82 -0.40 4.91 25.07
C ASN A 82 -1.35 3.79 25.44
N VAL A 83 -0.93 2.56 25.17
CA VAL A 83 -1.66 1.34 25.54
C VAL A 83 -0.76 0.51 26.44
N GLU A 84 -1.21 0.29 27.67
CA GLU A 84 -0.69 -0.78 28.50
C GLU A 84 -1.42 -2.06 28.08
N TRP A 85 -0.71 -2.94 27.39
CA TRP A 85 -1.27 -4.15 26.82
C TRP A 85 -1.60 -5.17 27.90
N ALA A 86 -2.66 -5.94 27.69
CA ALA A 86 -2.91 -7.13 28.50
C ALA A 86 -1.76 -8.14 28.34
N GLU A 87 -1.65 -9.06 29.28
CA GLU A 87 -0.66 -10.14 29.22
C GLU A 87 -0.97 -11.05 28.01
N LEU A 88 0.03 -11.25 27.16
CA LEU A 88 -0.03 -12.10 25.99
C LEU A 88 1.08 -13.16 26.08
N PRO A 89 0.87 -14.35 25.49
CA PRO A 89 1.96 -15.29 25.26
C PRO A 89 3.08 -14.62 24.49
N GLU A 90 4.35 -14.97 24.79
CA GLU A 90 5.53 -14.31 24.24
C GLU A 90 5.52 -14.21 22.72
N ALA A 91 5.16 -15.28 22.00
CA ALA A 91 5.07 -15.29 20.54
C ALA A 91 4.00 -14.31 20.02
N ALA A 92 2.87 -14.20 20.70
CA ALA A 92 1.80 -13.27 20.35
C ALA A 92 2.24 -11.81 20.60
N ARG A 93 2.96 -11.57 21.69
CA ARG A 93 3.51 -10.25 22.02
C ARG A 93 4.52 -9.79 20.97
N GLN A 94 5.46 -10.65 20.61
CA GLN A 94 6.44 -10.36 19.57
C GLN A 94 5.80 -10.08 18.22
N GLU A 95 4.76 -10.84 17.86
CA GLU A 95 4.01 -10.58 16.62
C GLU A 95 3.26 -9.24 16.67
N LEU A 96 2.62 -8.92 17.81
CA LEU A 96 1.97 -7.62 18.00
C LEU A 96 2.98 -6.47 17.84
N ASP A 97 4.15 -6.57 18.43
CA ASP A 97 5.19 -5.54 18.36
C ASP A 97 5.70 -5.34 16.92
N LYS A 98 5.85 -6.43 16.14
CA LYS A 98 6.18 -6.34 14.70
C LYS A 98 5.09 -5.60 13.92
N ARG A 99 3.81 -5.95 14.14
CA ARG A 99 2.67 -5.29 13.48
C ARG A 99 2.62 -3.81 13.85
N LEU A 100 2.73 -3.47 15.12
CA LEU A 100 2.75 -2.09 15.60
C LEU A 100 3.86 -1.27 14.94
N LYS A 101 5.10 -1.76 15.00
CA LYS A 101 6.25 -1.06 14.44
C LYS A 101 6.10 -0.79 12.94
N ILE A 102 5.73 -1.81 12.17
CA ILE A 102 5.78 -1.75 10.70
C ILE A 102 4.53 -1.11 10.12
N VAL A 103 3.33 -1.48 10.60
CA VAL A 103 2.09 -0.90 10.07
C VAL A 103 1.94 0.56 10.51
N ASP A 104 2.41 0.92 11.70
CA ASP A 104 2.44 2.33 12.11
C ASP A 104 3.42 3.15 11.27
N TRP A 105 4.58 2.60 10.92
CA TRP A 105 5.49 3.24 9.96
C TRP A 105 4.78 3.51 8.61
N VAL A 106 4.04 2.54 8.08
CA VAL A 106 3.25 2.70 6.84
C VAL A 106 2.22 3.81 6.99
N ARG A 107 1.43 3.76 8.09
CA ARG A 107 0.39 4.76 8.34
C ARG A 107 0.98 6.17 8.52
N ASP A 108 2.08 6.30 9.26
CA ASP A 108 2.73 7.59 9.48
C ASP A 108 3.32 8.14 8.19
N THR A 109 3.99 7.30 7.40
CA THR A 109 4.57 7.70 6.12
C THR A 109 3.51 8.21 5.14
N ILE A 110 2.37 7.51 5.00
CA ILE A 110 1.27 7.95 4.12
C ILE A 110 0.59 9.23 4.66
N ASN A 111 0.56 9.42 5.97
CA ASN A 111 -0.07 10.58 6.59
C ASN A 111 0.80 11.85 6.55
N MET A 112 2.10 11.73 6.29
CA MET A 112 3.01 12.88 6.25
C MET A 112 2.54 13.92 5.22
N PRO A 113 2.69 15.22 5.53
CA PRO A 113 2.50 16.27 4.54
C PRO A 113 3.49 16.12 3.37
N ALA A 114 3.04 16.44 2.15
CA ALA A 114 3.91 16.39 0.98
C ALA A 114 5.11 17.35 1.09
N GLU A 115 5.00 18.42 1.87
CA GLU A 115 6.13 19.32 2.18
C GLU A 115 7.29 18.59 2.87
N GLU A 116 6.98 17.64 3.76
CA GLU A 116 7.95 16.87 4.53
C GLU A 116 8.40 15.61 3.79
N LEU A 117 7.51 15.01 2.99
CA LEU A 117 7.75 13.74 2.30
C LEU A 117 7.81 13.93 0.80
N GLY A 118 9.00 14.20 0.27
CA GLY A 118 9.28 14.17 -1.17
C GLY A 118 9.79 12.81 -1.64
N PRO A 119 10.12 12.70 -2.96
CA PRO A 119 10.58 11.44 -3.55
C PRO A 119 11.82 10.83 -2.86
N GLU A 120 12.82 11.64 -2.54
CA GLU A 120 14.06 11.20 -1.89
C GLU A 120 13.80 10.81 -0.41
N GLN A 121 12.98 11.58 0.31
CA GLN A 121 12.63 11.28 1.69
C GLN A 121 11.85 9.95 1.80
N LEU A 122 10.95 9.68 0.85
CA LEU A 122 10.24 8.40 0.79
C LEU A 122 11.21 7.22 0.59
N ALA A 123 12.13 7.35 -0.37
CA ALA A 123 13.14 6.33 -0.63
C ALA A 123 14.04 6.09 0.60
N THR A 124 14.52 7.15 1.23
CA THR A 124 15.38 7.06 2.43
C THR A 124 14.63 6.41 3.59
N ARG A 125 13.40 6.81 3.87
CA ARG A 125 12.58 6.18 4.92
C ARG A 125 12.34 4.69 4.69
N ALA A 126 12.18 4.28 3.42
CA ALA A 126 12.04 2.86 3.07
C ALA A 126 13.33 2.08 3.34
N VAL A 127 14.48 2.66 3.00
CA VAL A 127 15.80 2.11 3.31
C VAL A 127 15.98 1.97 4.82
N ASP A 128 15.70 3.02 5.58
CA ASP A 128 15.87 3.04 7.04
C ASP A 128 15.03 1.94 7.71
N LEU A 129 13.76 1.77 7.31
CA LEU A 129 12.92 0.69 7.82
C LEU A 129 13.51 -0.68 7.48
N MET A 130 13.96 -0.88 6.25
CA MET A 130 14.47 -2.17 5.82
C MET A 130 15.82 -2.50 6.48
N CYS A 131 16.69 -1.53 6.67
CA CYS A 131 17.94 -1.71 7.42
C CYS A 131 17.69 -2.03 8.90
N ASP A 132 16.69 -1.40 9.51
CA ASP A 132 16.30 -1.65 10.90
C ASP A 132 15.72 -3.06 11.13
N VAL A 133 15.08 -3.65 10.11
CA VAL A 133 14.48 -5.01 10.20
C VAL A 133 15.39 -6.09 9.61
N GLY A 134 16.11 -5.78 8.54
CA GLY A 134 16.87 -6.73 7.72
C GLY A 134 18.37 -6.73 8.01
N CYS A 135 18.87 -5.77 8.79
CA CYS A 135 20.29 -5.62 9.14
C CYS A 135 21.23 -5.77 7.92
N ASP A 136 22.22 -6.64 8.02
CA ASP A 136 23.25 -6.87 6.98
C ASP A 136 22.70 -7.51 5.68
N ALA A 137 21.46 -7.94 5.65
CA ALA A 137 20.83 -8.52 4.45
C ALA A 137 20.36 -7.48 3.43
N VAL A 138 20.48 -6.18 3.73
CA VAL A 138 19.97 -5.09 2.90
C VAL A 138 21.10 -4.36 2.17
N SER A 139 20.96 -4.26 0.84
CA SER A 139 21.73 -3.34 0.03
C SER A 139 20.80 -2.53 -0.88
N TYR A 140 21.22 -1.35 -1.29
CA TYR A 140 20.36 -0.48 -2.10
C TYR A 140 21.14 0.48 -3.00
N ARG A 141 20.45 0.99 -4.01
CA ARG A 141 20.88 2.10 -4.86
C ARG A 141 19.72 3.09 -5.01
N ILE A 142 20.03 4.38 -4.88
CA ILE A 142 19.12 5.49 -5.18
C ILE A 142 19.63 6.18 -6.43
N THR A 143 18.83 6.19 -7.49
CA THR A 143 19.07 6.91 -8.74
C THR A 143 18.09 8.08 -8.80
N LYS A 144 18.56 9.30 -9.08
CA LYS A 144 17.72 10.50 -9.01
C LYS A 144 17.99 11.52 -10.12
N GLY A 145 16.97 12.31 -10.45
CA GLY A 145 17.05 13.46 -11.33
C GLY A 145 17.59 13.10 -12.72
N GLU A 146 18.65 13.76 -13.15
CA GLU A 146 19.26 13.55 -14.47
C GLU A 146 19.88 12.15 -14.63
N ASP A 147 20.37 11.52 -13.56
CA ASP A 147 20.88 10.15 -13.62
C ASP A 147 19.80 9.16 -14.08
N LEU A 148 18.52 9.42 -13.76
CA LEU A 148 17.40 8.62 -14.27
C LEU A 148 17.26 8.76 -15.79
N ARG A 149 17.45 9.98 -16.32
CA ARG A 149 17.41 10.23 -17.76
C ARG A 149 18.57 9.53 -18.47
N GLU A 150 19.76 9.67 -17.95
CA GLU A 150 20.98 9.06 -18.52
C GLU A 150 20.91 7.53 -18.54
N GLN A 151 20.30 6.92 -17.50
CA GLN A 151 20.07 5.48 -17.41
C GLN A 151 18.77 5.03 -18.08
N ASN A 152 18.06 5.96 -18.76
CA ASN A 152 16.83 5.72 -19.51
C ASN A 152 15.64 5.18 -18.66
N TYR A 153 15.51 5.66 -17.44
CA TYR A 153 14.28 5.50 -16.63
C TYR A 153 13.27 6.56 -17.06
N ALA A 154 12.77 6.38 -18.28
CA ALA A 154 12.06 7.41 -19.02
C ALA A 154 10.70 7.78 -18.39
N GLY A 155 9.98 6.84 -17.80
CA GLY A 155 8.70 7.07 -17.14
C GLY A 155 8.86 7.92 -15.88
N ILE A 156 9.76 7.49 -14.97
CA ILE A 156 10.00 8.19 -13.70
C ILE A 156 10.53 9.61 -13.95
N HIS A 157 11.52 9.74 -14.84
CA HIS A 157 12.07 11.05 -15.19
C HIS A 157 11.01 11.98 -15.81
N THR A 158 10.23 11.48 -16.78
CA THR A 158 9.23 12.28 -17.48
C THR A 158 8.16 12.82 -16.52
N VAL A 159 7.63 11.97 -15.63
CA VAL A 159 6.63 12.40 -14.65
C VAL A 159 7.20 13.41 -13.68
N GLY A 160 8.39 13.16 -13.13
CA GLY A 160 8.96 13.97 -12.06
C GLY A 160 9.71 15.23 -12.48
N ARG A 161 10.06 15.39 -13.78
CA ARG A 161 10.85 16.53 -14.26
C ARG A 161 10.19 17.90 -14.08
N GLY A 162 8.85 17.90 -13.84
CA GLY A 162 8.11 19.13 -13.60
C GLY A 162 8.20 19.67 -12.16
N SER A 163 8.72 18.89 -11.23
CA SER A 163 8.95 19.30 -9.86
C SER A 163 10.36 19.87 -9.65
N GLU A 164 10.52 20.77 -8.69
CA GLU A 164 11.84 21.19 -8.20
C GLU A 164 12.52 20.08 -7.38
N ARG A 165 11.74 19.16 -6.81
CA ARG A 165 12.25 17.97 -6.12
C ARG A 165 12.50 16.88 -7.16
N PRO A 166 13.75 16.37 -7.29
CA PRO A 166 14.07 15.40 -8.31
C PRO A 166 13.31 14.07 -8.11
N PRO A 167 12.85 13.44 -9.20
CA PRO A 167 12.33 12.08 -9.14
C PRO A 167 13.41 11.07 -8.74
N VAL A 168 12.98 9.95 -8.18
CA VAL A 168 13.86 8.95 -7.58
C VAL A 168 13.40 7.54 -7.92
N LEU A 169 14.34 6.68 -8.28
CA LEU A 169 14.19 5.23 -8.22
C LEU A 169 15.01 4.69 -7.06
N LEU A 170 14.36 4.06 -6.09
CA LEU A 170 15.01 3.18 -5.14
C LEU A 170 15.01 1.76 -5.69
N ALA A 171 16.21 1.18 -5.83
CA ALA A 171 16.40 -0.26 -6.05
C ALA A 171 17.04 -0.87 -4.80
N LEU A 172 16.27 -1.63 -4.02
CA LEU A 172 16.71 -2.27 -2.78
C LEU A 172 16.71 -3.79 -2.97
N ASP A 173 17.72 -4.43 -2.44
CA ASP A 173 17.93 -5.88 -2.46
C ASP A 173 17.98 -6.40 -1.01
N PHE A 174 16.96 -7.15 -0.62
CA PHE A 174 16.93 -7.90 0.63
C PHE A 174 17.38 -9.32 0.34
N ASN A 175 18.60 -9.68 0.74
CA ASN A 175 19.18 -11.00 0.52
C ASN A 175 19.63 -11.68 1.83
N PRO A 176 18.71 -12.34 2.53
CA PRO A 176 19.04 -13.01 3.80
C PRO A 176 19.74 -14.36 3.62
N THR A 177 20.03 -14.78 2.39
CA THR A 177 20.60 -16.11 2.11
C THR A 177 22.10 -16.19 2.41
N GLY A 178 22.77 -15.04 2.52
CA GLY A 178 24.24 -14.98 2.62
C GLY A 178 24.97 -15.29 1.30
N ASN A 179 24.26 -15.67 0.24
CA ASN A 179 24.82 -15.91 -1.09
C ASN A 179 24.51 -14.73 -2.02
N PRO A 180 25.50 -13.94 -2.50
CA PRO A 180 25.28 -12.82 -3.40
C PRO A 180 24.67 -13.23 -4.74
N ASP A 181 24.87 -14.48 -5.16
CA ASP A 181 24.36 -15.04 -6.42
C ASP A 181 23.04 -15.80 -6.27
N ALA A 182 22.41 -15.73 -5.07
CA ALA A 182 21.11 -16.36 -4.86
C ALA A 182 20.08 -15.85 -5.88
N PRO A 183 19.25 -16.73 -6.47
CA PRO A 183 18.21 -16.30 -7.38
C PRO A 183 17.23 -15.35 -6.68
N VAL A 184 16.74 -14.37 -7.42
CA VAL A 184 15.70 -13.47 -6.91
C VAL A 184 14.37 -14.22 -6.91
N PHE A 185 13.81 -14.43 -5.73
CA PHE A 185 12.53 -15.10 -5.55
C PHE A 185 11.36 -14.20 -5.97
N ALA A 186 11.36 -12.96 -5.50
CA ALA A 186 10.29 -12.02 -5.79
C ALA A 186 10.84 -10.61 -6.07
N CYS A 187 10.12 -9.87 -6.92
CA CYS A 187 10.31 -8.45 -7.13
C CYS A 187 9.04 -7.69 -6.74
N LEU A 188 9.21 -6.64 -5.96
CA LEU A 188 8.14 -5.80 -5.47
C LEU A 188 8.30 -4.41 -6.08
N VAL A 189 7.22 -3.84 -6.62
CA VAL A 189 7.24 -2.53 -7.26
C VAL A 189 6.20 -1.62 -6.64
N GLY A 190 6.57 -0.42 -6.21
CA GLY A 190 5.68 0.51 -5.54
C GLY A 190 5.54 1.85 -6.26
N LYS A 191 4.30 2.30 -6.49
CA LYS A 191 4.01 3.68 -6.89
C LYS A 191 4.32 4.61 -5.74
N GLY A 192 5.25 5.54 -5.95
CA GLY A 192 5.73 6.51 -4.97
C GLY A 192 5.46 7.96 -5.38
N ILE A 193 4.25 8.29 -5.84
CA ILE A 193 3.91 9.67 -6.18
C ILE A 193 3.65 10.45 -4.91
N THR A 194 4.60 11.26 -4.49
CA THR A 194 4.59 11.96 -3.20
C THR A 194 3.63 13.14 -3.16
N PHE A 195 3.32 13.72 -4.30
CA PHE A 195 2.16 14.57 -4.51
C PHE A 195 1.71 14.53 -5.97
N ASP A 196 0.40 14.48 -6.19
CA ASP A 196 -0.19 14.40 -7.53
C ASP A 196 -1.19 15.53 -7.78
N THR A 197 -0.78 16.50 -8.59
CA THR A 197 -1.67 17.57 -9.07
C THR A 197 -2.50 17.15 -10.28
N GLY A 198 -2.20 16.01 -10.90
CA GLY A 198 -2.68 15.61 -12.22
C GLY A 198 -1.83 16.16 -13.37
N GLY A 199 -0.85 17.01 -13.10
CA GLY A 199 -0.10 17.71 -14.14
C GLY A 199 -1.02 18.63 -14.94
N TYR A 200 -0.82 18.72 -16.26
CA TYR A 200 -1.68 19.53 -17.13
C TYR A 200 -3.13 19.01 -17.23
N SER A 201 -3.40 17.74 -16.94
CA SER A 201 -4.73 17.19 -16.67
C SER A 201 -5.14 17.47 -15.23
N LEU A 202 -5.16 18.75 -14.83
CA LEU A 202 -5.20 19.23 -13.47
C LEU A 202 -6.43 18.74 -12.70
N LYS A 203 -6.20 18.16 -11.53
CA LYS A 203 -7.26 17.74 -10.60
C LYS A 203 -8.01 18.94 -10.03
N GLN A 204 -9.29 18.78 -9.79
CA GLN A 204 -10.04 19.72 -8.95
C GLN A 204 -9.57 19.61 -7.49
N SER A 205 -9.62 20.71 -6.74
CA SER A 205 -9.15 20.77 -5.35
C SER A 205 -9.73 19.67 -4.45
N ALA A 206 -11.01 19.34 -4.63
CA ALA A 206 -11.67 18.28 -3.87
C ALA A 206 -11.11 16.87 -4.10
N PHE A 207 -10.37 16.64 -5.18
CA PHE A 207 -9.67 15.39 -5.46
C PHE A 207 -8.17 15.50 -5.17
N MET A 208 -7.62 16.71 -5.14
CA MET A 208 -6.20 16.97 -4.90
C MET A 208 -5.83 16.95 -3.39
N ASP A 209 -6.75 17.28 -2.51
CA ASP A 209 -6.52 17.45 -1.06
C ASP A 209 -5.98 16.22 -0.33
N SER A 210 -6.13 15.03 -0.92
CA SER A 210 -5.63 13.76 -0.38
C SER A 210 -4.42 13.19 -1.14
N MET A 211 -3.91 13.90 -2.13
CA MET A 211 -2.87 13.39 -3.04
C MET A 211 -1.48 13.24 -2.43
N LYS A 212 -1.28 13.69 -1.20
CA LYS A 212 -0.12 13.28 -0.39
C LYS A 212 -0.08 11.75 -0.14
N ALA A 213 -1.23 11.08 -0.23
CA ALA A 213 -1.36 9.64 -0.04
C ALA A 213 -1.12 8.83 -1.33
N ASP A 214 -0.76 9.49 -2.43
CA ASP A 214 -0.59 8.84 -3.74
C ASP A 214 0.71 8.01 -3.85
N MET A 215 1.47 7.98 -2.80
CA MET A 215 2.61 7.11 -2.54
C MET A 215 2.25 5.89 -1.65
N GLY A 216 0.97 5.67 -1.41
CA GLY A 216 0.48 4.60 -0.54
C GLY A 216 0.86 3.20 -1.03
N GLY A 217 0.98 3.00 -2.36
CA GLY A 217 1.48 1.75 -2.92
C GLY A 217 2.92 1.45 -2.51
N ALA A 218 3.82 2.45 -2.61
CA ALA A 218 5.21 2.32 -2.18
C ALA A 218 5.32 2.03 -0.68
N ALA A 219 4.57 2.74 0.16
CA ALA A 219 4.59 2.52 1.61
C ALA A 219 4.05 1.13 1.98
N THR A 220 2.94 0.70 1.38
CA THR A 220 2.32 -0.60 1.65
C THR A 220 3.24 -1.76 1.27
N ILE A 221 3.85 -1.72 0.07
CA ILE A 221 4.71 -2.82 -0.39
C ILE A 221 6.04 -2.87 0.39
N THR A 222 6.57 -1.71 0.80
CA THR A 222 7.74 -1.64 1.68
C THR A 222 7.43 -2.26 3.05
N GLY A 223 6.29 -1.87 3.66
CA GLY A 223 5.84 -2.45 4.92
C GLY A 223 5.60 -3.96 4.83
N ALA A 224 5.08 -4.44 3.70
CA ALA A 224 4.88 -5.88 3.47
C ALA A 224 6.22 -6.64 3.45
N LEU A 225 7.23 -6.13 2.75
CA LEU A 225 8.56 -6.72 2.76
C LEU A 225 9.19 -6.69 4.16
N ALA A 226 9.09 -5.55 4.84
CA ALA A 226 9.62 -5.40 6.20
C ALA A 226 8.95 -6.38 7.17
N LEU A 227 7.61 -6.57 7.09
CA LEU A 227 6.91 -7.51 7.96
C LEU A 227 7.26 -8.97 7.61
N ALA A 228 7.40 -9.31 6.33
CA ALA A 228 7.86 -10.63 5.91
C ALA A 228 9.28 -10.92 6.40
N ALA A 229 10.19 -9.96 6.30
CA ALA A 229 11.56 -10.06 6.84
C ALA A 229 11.56 -10.24 8.37
N ALA A 230 10.79 -9.43 9.11
CA ALA A 230 10.64 -9.54 10.56
C ALA A 230 10.01 -10.88 11.01
N ARG A 231 9.15 -11.48 10.16
CA ARG A 231 8.57 -12.82 10.35
C ARG A 231 9.51 -13.95 9.88
N GLY A 232 10.71 -13.62 9.37
CA GLY A 232 11.77 -14.57 9.05
C GLY A 232 11.79 -15.07 7.61
N LEU A 233 11.39 -14.24 6.64
CA LEU A 233 11.56 -14.53 5.21
C LEU A 233 13.03 -14.88 4.90
N LYS A 234 13.27 -16.03 4.22
CA LYS A 234 14.61 -16.56 3.91
C LYS A 234 15.01 -16.41 2.45
N GLN A 235 14.11 -15.92 1.61
CA GLN A 235 14.32 -15.80 0.18
C GLN A 235 14.76 -14.38 -0.19
N ARG A 236 15.56 -14.26 -1.27
CA ARG A 236 15.99 -12.96 -1.81
C ARG A 236 14.84 -12.23 -2.48
N VAL A 237 14.60 -10.98 -2.09
CA VAL A 237 13.54 -10.14 -2.66
C VAL A 237 14.11 -8.79 -3.04
N LYS A 238 13.76 -8.29 -4.23
CA LYS A 238 14.08 -6.92 -4.65
C LYS A 238 12.87 -6.02 -4.55
N LEU A 239 13.10 -4.79 -4.13
CA LEU A 239 12.08 -3.75 -4.02
C LEU A 239 12.47 -2.56 -4.89
N TYR A 240 11.54 -2.14 -5.75
CA TYR A 240 11.69 -0.95 -6.60
C TYR A 240 10.62 0.07 -6.23
N LEU A 241 11.02 1.25 -5.77
CA LEU A 241 10.09 2.36 -5.52
C LEU A 241 10.27 3.42 -6.57
N CYS A 242 9.22 3.67 -7.35
CA CYS A 242 9.19 4.63 -8.43
C CYS A 242 8.61 5.95 -7.90
N CYS A 243 9.47 6.85 -7.44
CA CYS A 243 9.09 8.04 -6.68
C CYS A 243 9.18 9.30 -7.53
N ALA A 244 8.14 10.12 -7.50
CA ALA A 244 8.09 11.40 -8.20
C ALA A 244 7.01 12.31 -7.58
N ASP A 245 7.10 13.63 -7.85
CA ASP A 245 5.96 14.54 -7.76
C ASP A 245 5.40 14.78 -9.17
N ASN A 246 4.11 14.72 -9.34
CA ASN A 246 3.44 15.12 -10.58
C ASN A 246 2.95 16.56 -10.46
N MET A 247 3.74 17.50 -10.98
CA MET A 247 3.52 18.93 -10.78
C MET A 247 3.26 19.66 -12.11
N VAL A 248 2.61 20.82 -12.03
CA VAL A 248 2.41 21.74 -13.16
C VAL A 248 3.57 22.73 -13.19
N SER A 249 4.33 22.74 -14.29
CA SER A 249 5.40 23.71 -14.52
C SER A 249 5.74 23.81 -16.00
N GLY A 250 6.61 24.74 -16.37
CA GLY A 250 7.12 24.87 -17.74
C GLY A 250 7.85 23.63 -18.26
N ASN A 251 8.45 22.85 -17.34
CA ASN A 251 9.20 21.63 -17.66
C ASN A 251 8.34 20.36 -17.57
N ALA A 252 7.12 20.44 -17.06
CA ALA A 252 6.25 19.28 -16.92
C ALA A 252 5.94 18.64 -18.28
N PHE A 253 5.74 17.33 -18.25
CA PHE A 253 5.29 16.59 -19.45
C PHE A 253 3.87 16.98 -19.86
N LYS A 254 3.57 16.76 -21.12
CA LYS A 254 2.35 17.28 -21.76
C LYS A 254 1.60 16.18 -22.48
N LEU A 255 0.30 16.41 -22.68
CA LEU A 255 -0.50 15.57 -23.56
C LEU A 255 0.10 15.61 -24.97
N GLY A 256 0.23 14.42 -25.59
CA GLY A 256 0.88 14.24 -26.89
C GLY A 256 2.39 13.95 -26.80
N ASP A 257 3.02 14.06 -25.61
CA ASP A 257 4.40 13.60 -25.44
C ASP A 257 4.48 12.07 -25.62
N ILE A 258 5.60 11.59 -26.17
CA ILE A 258 5.87 10.16 -26.36
C ILE A 258 7.03 9.75 -25.47
N ILE A 259 6.76 8.85 -24.55
CA ILE A 259 7.78 8.24 -23.68
C ILE A 259 8.34 7.01 -24.40
N ARG A 260 9.67 6.91 -24.47
CA ARG A 260 10.40 5.76 -25.06
C ARG A 260 11.10 5.01 -23.94
N TYR A 261 10.54 3.88 -23.54
CA TYR A 261 11.10 3.05 -22.48
C TYR A 261 12.30 2.23 -22.97
N ARG A 262 13.20 1.84 -22.05
CA ARG A 262 14.44 1.10 -22.39
C ARG A 262 14.19 -0.32 -22.93
N ASN A 263 13.00 -0.90 -22.74
CA ASN A 263 12.60 -2.14 -23.39
C ASN A 263 12.11 -1.95 -24.84
N GLY A 264 12.22 -0.75 -25.38
CA GLY A 264 11.83 -0.38 -26.72
C GLY A 264 10.37 0.08 -26.88
N LYS A 265 9.51 -0.10 -25.88
CA LYS A 265 8.11 0.32 -25.96
C LYS A 265 7.97 1.84 -25.95
N THR A 266 7.01 2.30 -26.74
CA THR A 266 6.63 3.72 -26.83
C THR A 266 5.21 3.93 -26.32
N VAL A 267 5.03 5.00 -25.52
CA VAL A 267 3.75 5.36 -24.91
C VAL A 267 3.43 6.81 -25.19
N GLU A 268 2.30 7.08 -25.83
CA GLU A 268 1.74 8.42 -25.96
C GLU A 268 1.01 8.81 -24.68
N VAL A 269 1.28 10.01 -24.18
CA VAL A 269 0.63 10.56 -22.99
C VAL A 269 -0.63 11.32 -23.42
N MET A 270 -1.81 10.78 -23.17
CA MET A 270 -3.06 11.48 -23.42
C MET A 270 -3.77 11.96 -22.14
N ASN A 271 -3.23 11.59 -20.98
CA ASN A 271 -3.68 12.10 -19.69
C ASN A 271 -2.50 12.13 -18.72
N THR A 272 -2.11 13.31 -18.27
CA THR A 272 -1.01 13.46 -17.32
C THR A 272 -1.38 13.08 -15.88
N ASP A 273 -2.68 12.87 -15.60
CA ASP A 273 -3.20 12.31 -14.32
C ASP A 273 -3.26 10.77 -14.34
N ALA A 274 -2.69 10.16 -15.36
CA ALA A 274 -2.42 8.72 -15.42
C ALA A 274 -0.90 8.45 -15.40
N GLU A 275 -0.21 9.14 -14.54
CA GLU A 275 1.25 9.18 -14.33
C GLU A 275 1.77 7.95 -13.57
N GLY A 276 0.97 7.42 -12.62
CA GLY A 276 1.36 6.30 -11.77
C GLY A 276 1.76 5.06 -12.56
N ARG A 277 1.03 4.73 -13.61
CA ARG A 277 1.36 3.62 -14.50
C ARG A 277 2.62 3.87 -15.32
N LEU A 278 2.93 5.13 -15.62
CA LEU A 278 4.14 5.52 -16.36
C LEU A 278 5.40 5.32 -15.50
N VAL A 279 5.37 5.70 -14.24
CA VAL A 279 6.51 5.47 -13.33
C VAL A 279 6.66 3.98 -12.99
N LEU A 280 5.56 3.25 -12.78
CA LEU A 280 5.59 1.82 -12.50
C LEU A 280 6.18 1.01 -13.64
N ALA A 281 5.99 1.43 -14.90
CA ALA A 281 6.53 0.75 -16.06
C ALA A 281 8.05 0.57 -15.99
N ASP A 282 8.80 1.56 -15.51
CA ASP A 282 10.26 1.46 -15.33
C ASP A 282 10.63 0.41 -14.27
N GLY A 283 9.95 0.41 -13.13
CA GLY A 283 10.18 -0.58 -12.08
C GLY A 283 9.79 -2.01 -12.49
N LEU A 284 8.71 -2.15 -13.28
CA LEU A 284 8.27 -3.44 -13.81
C LEU A 284 9.24 -4.02 -14.86
N ILE A 285 9.90 -3.15 -15.65
CA ILE A 285 10.97 -3.56 -16.55
C ILE A 285 12.13 -4.14 -15.73
N ASP A 286 12.62 -3.41 -14.69
CA ASP A 286 13.69 -3.89 -13.81
C ASP A 286 13.32 -5.20 -13.12
N ALA A 287 12.09 -5.29 -12.61
CA ALA A 287 11.59 -6.50 -11.96
C ALA A 287 11.58 -7.70 -12.92
N SER A 288 11.12 -7.49 -14.17
CA SER A 288 11.07 -8.55 -15.19
C SER A 288 12.45 -9.03 -15.63
N GLU A 289 13.47 -8.16 -15.61
CA GLU A 289 14.84 -8.50 -15.94
C GLU A 289 15.50 -9.43 -14.91
N GLN A 290 14.99 -9.46 -13.67
CA GLN A 290 15.47 -10.36 -12.62
C GLN A 290 14.97 -11.81 -12.82
N ASN A 291 14.00 -12.03 -13.71
CA ASN A 291 13.33 -13.33 -13.93
C ASN A 291 12.83 -13.99 -12.62
N PRO A 292 12.15 -13.28 -11.72
CA PRO A 292 11.68 -13.81 -10.46
C PRO A 292 10.50 -14.75 -10.65
N GLN A 293 10.20 -15.56 -9.63
CA GLN A 293 8.99 -16.38 -9.62
C GLN A 293 7.73 -15.54 -9.38
N LEU A 294 7.87 -14.37 -8.75
CA LEU A 294 6.76 -13.53 -8.34
C LEU A 294 7.09 -12.05 -8.56
N ILE A 295 6.20 -11.34 -9.22
CA ILE A 295 6.21 -9.87 -9.29
C ILE A 295 4.91 -9.36 -8.67
N ILE A 296 5.02 -8.45 -7.71
CA ILE A 296 3.85 -7.76 -7.14
C ILE A 296 4.08 -6.26 -7.30
N ASP A 297 3.14 -5.57 -7.92
CA ASP A 297 3.12 -4.13 -7.88
C ASP A 297 1.92 -3.59 -7.10
N CYS A 298 2.16 -2.52 -6.36
CA CYS A 298 1.18 -1.85 -5.51
C CYS A 298 1.11 -0.36 -5.87
N ALA A 299 -0.10 0.12 -6.09
CA ALA A 299 -0.32 1.52 -6.45
C ALA A 299 -1.70 2.02 -6.00
N THR A 300 -1.79 3.26 -5.59
CA THR A 300 -3.02 4.05 -5.53
C THR A 300 -3.31 4.54 -6.95
N LEU A 301 -3.76 3.62 -7.83
CA LEU A 301 -3.64 3.83 -9.26
C LEU A 301 -4.88 4.48 -9.87
N THR A 302 -6.08 4.02 -9.52
CA THR A 302 -7.28 4.45 -10.23
C THR A 302 -8.44 4.83 -9.31
N GLY A 303 -9.12 5.93 -9.64
CA GLY A 303 -10.43 6.23 -9.09
C GLY A 303 -11.49 5.20 -9.48
N ALA A 304 -11.30 4.50 -10.61
CA ALA A 304 -12.20 3.45 -11.08
C ALA A 304 -12.21 2.24 -10.16
N ALA A 305 -11.04 1.77 -9.68
CA ALA A 305 -10.96 0.71 -8.68
C ALA A 305 -11.66 1.14 -7.37
N LYS A 306 -11.39 2.38 -6.92
CA LYS A 306 -12.04 2.93 -5.73
C LYS A 306 -13.56 3.03 -5.87
N THR A 307 -14.06 3.35 -7.05
CA THR A 307 -15.50 3.34 -7.32
C THR A 307 -16.08 1.92 -7.29
N ALA A 308 -15.32 0.92 -7.78
CA ALA A 308 -15.76 -0.46 -7.84
C ALA A 308 -15.80 -1.15 -6.46
N VAL A 309 -14.78 -0.94 -5.62
CA VAL A 309 -14.62 -1.69 -4.36
C VAL A 309 -14.68 -0.80 -3.10
N GLY A 310 -14.89 0.49 -3.25
CA GLY A 310 -14.96 1.45 -2.15
C GLY A 310 -13.60 1.69 -1.47
N ASN A 311 -13.68 2.20 -0.23
CA ASN A 311 -12.50 2.42 0.61
C ASN A 311 -12.22 1.24 1.57
N ASP A 312 -12.94 0.14 1.41
CA ASP A 312 -12.88 -1.00 2.33
C ASP A 312 -12.05 -2.14 1.80
N TYR A 313 -11.94 -2.28 0.48
CA TYR A 313 -11.19 -3.33 -0.19
C TYR A 313 -10.04 -2.75 -1.01
N HIS A 314 -8.95 -3.52 -1.14
CA HIS A 314 -8.00 -3.37 -2.24
C HIS A 314 -8.49 -4.14 -3.46
N ALA A 315 -8.28 -3.58 -4.66
CA ALA A 315 -8.58 -4.28 -5.91
C ALA A 315 -7.37 -5.08 -6.37
N LEU A 316 -7.59 -6.37 -6.66
CA LEU A 316 -6.60 -7.30 -7.16
C LEU A 316 -6.81 -7.54 -8.65
N PHE A 317 -5.73 -7.54 -9.42
CA PHE A 317 -5.70 -7.92 -10.82
C PHE A 317 -4.57 -8.93 -11.08
N SER A 318 -4.88 -9.96 -11.86
CA SER A 318 -3.92 -10.95 -12.33
C SER A 318 -4.49 -11.74 -13.49
N PHE A 319 -3.62 -12.18 -14.41
CA PHE A 319 -3.93 -13.22 -15.40
C PHE A 319 -3.73 -14.63 -14.83
N ASP A 320 -3.01 -14.76 -13.71
CA ASP A 320 -2.75 -16.00 -13.00
C ASP A 320 -3.82 -16.27 -11.95
N ASP A 321 -4.78 -17.15 -12.28
CA ASP A 321 -5.91 -17.46 -11.41
C ASP A 321 -5.49 -18.13 -10.11
N ALA A 322 -4.49 -19.01 -10.17
CA ALA A 322 -3.99 -19.72 -8.99
C ALA A 322 -3.33 -18.75 -8.01
N LEU A 323 -2.47 -17.88 -8.53
CA LEU A 323 -1.80 -16.86 -7.73
C LEU A 323 -2.78 -15.84 -7.13
N ALA A 324 -3.79 -15.43 -7.90
CA ALA A 324 -4.85 -14.56 -7.38
C ALA A 324 -5.61 -15.21 -6.20
N GLN A 325 -5.89 -16.53 -6.31
CA GLN A 325 -6.55 -17.26 -5.23
C GLN A 325 -5.66 -17.42 -3.99
N GLU A 326 -4.35 -17.61 -4.17
CA GLU A 326 -3.38 -17.65 -3.07
C GLU A 326 -3.33 -16.32 -2.31
N LEU A 327 -3.37 -15.17 -3.02
CA LEU A 327 -3.45 -13.87 -2.39
C LEU A 327 -4.76 -13.71 -1.61
N LEU A 328 -5.91 -14.09 -2.18
CA LEU A 328 -7.20 -14.01 -1.49
C LEU A 328 -7.23 -14.91 -0.24
N SER A 329 -6.55 -16.07 -0.28
CA SER A 329 -6.40 -16.94 0.88
C SER A 329 -5.54 -16.30 1.97
N SER A 330 -4.44 -15.62 1.59
CA SER A 330 -3.61 -14.84 2.51
C SER A 330 -4.39 -13.66 3.10
N ALA A 331 -5.21 -13.00 2.30
CA ALA A 331 -6.08 -11.90 2.73
C ALA A 331 -7.11 -12.37 3.77
N ALA A 332 -7.74 -13.52 3.53
CA ALA A 332 -8.67 -14.12 4.48
C ALA A 332 -7.98 -14.51 5.80
N ALA A 333 -6.78 -15.10 5.73
CA ALA A 333 -5.99 -15.48 6.92
C ALA A 333 -5.60 -14.26 7.78
N GLU A 334 -5.26 -13.14 7.15
CA GLU A 334 -4.89 -11.90 7.83
C GLU A 334 -6.10 -10.96 8.06
N GLN A 335 -7.30 -11.35 7.63
CA GLN A 335 -8.54 -10.58 7.78
C GLN A 335 -8.41 -9.16 7.20
N GLU A 336 -7.75 -9.04 6.06
CA GLU A 336 -7.64 -7.81 5.30
C GLU A 336 -8.46 -7.93 4.00
N PRO A 337 -9.33 -6.96 3.68
CA PRO A 337 -10.26 -7.14 2.57
C PRO A 337 -9.58 -6.88 1.21
N PHE A 338 -9.67 -7.88 0.32
CA PHE A 338 -9.28 -7.81 -1.07
C PHE A 338 -10.40 -8.30 -1.97
N TRP A 339 -10.54 -7.71 -3.15
CA TRP A 339 -11.48 -8.14 -4.14
C TRP A 339 -10.84 -8.20 -5.52
N ARG A 340 -10.99 -9.34 -6.22
CA ARG A 340 -10.46 -9.50 -7.57
C ARG A 340 -11.40 -8.85 -8.58
N LEU A 341 -10.86 -7.90 -9.38
CA LEU A 341 -11.55 -7.29 -10.50
C LEU A 341 -11.13 -7.94 -11.83
N PRO A 342 -11.95 -7.83 -12.89
CA PRO A 342 -11.67 -8.47 -14.17
C PRO A 342 -10.38 -7.95 -14.82
N LEU A 343 -9.55 -8.87 -15.32
CA LEU A 343 -8.42 -8.60 -16.20
C LEU A 343 -8.40 -9.68 -17.30
N ALA A 344 -8.45 -9.25 -18.56
CA ALA A 344 -8.50 -10.16 -19.70
C ALA A 344 -7.65 -9.61 -20.86
N GLU A 345 -7.27 -10.49 -21.80
CA GLU A 345 -6.41 -10.13 -22.95
C GLU A 345 -6.97 -8.97 -23.80
N PHE A 346 -8.28 -8.91 -23.98
CA PHE A 346 -8.87 -7.82 -24.75
C PHE A 346 -8.67 -6.43 -24.13
N HIS A 347 -8.45 -6.32 -22.79
CA HIS A 347 -8.14 -5.02 -22.18
C HIS A 347 -6.78 -4.49 -22.65
N ARG A 348 -5.83 -5.35 -23.00
CA ARG A 348 -4.51 -4.97 -23.51
C ARG A 348 -4.59 -4.27 -24.86
N SER A 349 -5.53 -4.65 -25.71
CA SER A 349 -5.75 -4.03 -27.01
C SER A 349 -6.56 -2.72 -26.97
N GLN A 350 -7.08 -2.33 -25.78
CA GLN A 350 -7.89 -1.13 -25.60
C GLN A 350 -7.09 0.15 -25.36
N LEU A 351 -5.79 0.11 -25.59
CA LEU A 351 -4.83 1.20 -25.36
C LEU A 351 -4.12 1.65 -26.66
N PRO A 352 -4.80 1.72 -27.82
CA PRO A 352 -4.14 2.07 -29.08
C PRO A 352 -3.73 3.54 -29.08
N SER A 353 -2.59 3.85 -29.70
CA SER A 353 -2.15 5.20 -30.05
C SER A 353 -2.00 5.33 -31.55
N ASN A 354 -2.17 6.54 -32.06
CA ASN A 354 -1.87 6.84 -33.47
C ASN A 354 -0.40 7.18 -33.72
N PHE A 355 0.37 7.46 -32.66
CA PHE A 355 1.74 7.97 -32.75
C PHE A 355 2.77 7.12 -31.98
N ALA A 356 2.29 6.19 -31.13
CA ALA A 356 3.12 5.28 -30.35
C ALA A 356 2.52 3.86 -30.39
N GLU A 357 3.18 2.89 -29.74
CA GLU A 357 2.64 1.53 -29.62
C GLU A 357 1.46 1.48 -28.65
N LEU A 358 1.49 2.30 -27.61
CA LEU A 358 0.47 2.35 -26.57
C LEU A 358 0.08 3.80 -26.27
N ASN A 359 -1.14 3.95 -25.76
CA ASN A 359 -1.60 5.14 -25.07
C ASN A 359 -1.60 4.88 -23.55
N ASN A 360 -1.31 5.90 -22.74
CA ASN A 360 -1.34 5.72 -21.28
C ASN A 360 -2.76 5.60 -20.70
N VAL A 361 -3.79 5.90 -21.48
CA VAL A 361 -5.20 5.71 -21.10
C VAL A 361 -6.00 5.08 -22.25
N ALA A 362 -7.01 4.32 -21.90
CA ALA A 362 -7.96 3.79 -22.87
C ALA A 362 -8.87 4.90 -23.41
N GLY A 363 -9.31 4.75 -24.66
CA GLY A 363 -10.25 5.68 -25.28
C GLY A 363 -11.61 5.69 -24.55
N PRO A 364 -12.43 6.74 -24.79
CA PRO A 364 -13.70 6.94 -24.05
C PRO A 364 -14.74 5.83 -24.27
N ALA A 365 -14.58 5.00 -25.30
CA ALA A 365 -15.43 3.84 -25.53
C ALA A 365 -15.18 2.70 -24.52
N TYR A 366 -14.06 2.72 -23.79
CA TYR A 366 -13.66 1.66 -22.85
C TYR A 366 -13.73 2.18 -21.41
N THR A 367 -14.79 1.82 -20.71
CA THR A 367 -15.11 2.38 -19.38
C THR A 367 -14.51 1.61 -18.21
N ALA A 368 -13.92 0.44 -18.45
CA ALA A 368 -13.28 -0.39 -17.41
C ALA A 368 -11.90 0.16 -17.00
N GLY A 369 -11.85 1.40 -16.49
CA GLY A 369 -10.62 2.15 -16.26
C GLY A 369 -9.59 1.45 -15.37
N ALA A 370 -10.02 0.72 -14.35
CA ALA A 370 -9.12 -0.05 -13.50
C ALA A 370 -8.50 -1.26 -14.25
N SER A 371 -9.31 -2.00 -15.01
CA SER A 371 -8.85 -3.14 -15.81
C SER A 371 -7.90 -2.72 -16.94
N THR A 372 -8.18 -1.60 -17.61
CA THR A 372 -7.29 -1.07 -18.67
C THR A 372 -5.99 -0.50 -18.09
N ALA A 373 -6.02 0.05 -16.86
CA ALA A 373 -4.80 0.47 -16.16
C ALA A 373 -3.92 -0.75 -15.79
N ALA A 374 -4.49 -1.80 -15.25
CA ALA A 374 -3.78 -3.06 -14.99
C ALA A 374 -3.26 -3.68 -16.31
N ALA A 375 -4.05 -3.65 -17.37
CA ALA A 375 -3.63 -4.12 -18.68
C ALA A 375 -2.47 -3.30 -19.27
N PHE A 376 -2.42 -1.98 -19.04
CA PHE A 376 -1.26 -1.16 -19.39
C PHE A 376 0.01 -1.69 -18.72
N LEU A 377 -0.02 -1.92 -17.41
CA LEU A 377 1.12 -2.42 -16.65
C LEU A 377 1.61 -3.77 -17.18
N SER A 378 0.70 -4.66 -17.59
CA SER A 378 1.04 -5.97 -18.13
C SER A 378 1.92 -5.91 -19.39
N HIS A 379 1.95 -4.81 -20.13
CA HIS A 379 2.84 -4.61 -21.27
C HIS A 379 4.32 -4.46 -20.87
N PHE A 380 4.59 -4.20 -19.59
CA PHE A 380 5.94 -4.02 -19.02
C PHE A 380 6.40 -5.21 -18.17
N VAL A 381 5.59 -6.27 -18.09
CA VAL A 381 5.93 -7.52 -17.41
C VAL A 381 6.13 -8.62 -18.44
N LYS A 382 7.32 -9.23 -18.45
CA LYS A 382 7.69 -10.28 -19.43
C LYS A 382 6.71 -11.46 -19.43
N ASN A 383 6.45 -12.01 -18.24
CA ASN A 383 5.60 -13.19 -18.05
C ASN A 383 4.30 -12.79 -17.36
N TYR A 384 3.61 -11.76 -17.89
CA TYR A 384 2.42 -11.19 -17.25
C TYR A 384 1.29 -12.19 -16.98
N GLN A 385 1.25 -13.31 -17.71
CA GLN A 385 0.24 -14.37 -17.56
C GLN A 385 0.50 -15.30 -16.37
N GLN A 386 1.71 -15.28 -15.82
CA GLN A 386 2.11 -16.13 -14.69
C GLN A 386 3.00 -15.37 -13.71
N GLY A 387 2.74 -15.54 -12.41
CA GLY A 387 3.58 -14.99 -11.37
C GLY A 387 3.50 -13.46 -11.20
N TRP A 388 2.48 -12.78 -11.75
CA TRP A 388 2.29 -11.33 -11.59
C TRP A 388 0.97 -10.97 -10.95
N LEU A 389 1.02 -10.05 -9.99
CA LEU A 389 -0.11 -9.43 -9.31
C LEU A 389 0.00 -7.91 -9.37
N HIS A 390 -1.07 -7.24 -9.74
CA HIS A 390 -1.26 -5.81 -9.55
C HIS A 390 -2.28 -5.57 -8.45
N ILE A 391 -1.91 -4.73 -7.46
CA ILE A 391 -2.80 -4.29 -6.37
C ILE A 391 -3.09 -2.80 -6.54
N ASP A 392 -4.33 -2.47 -6.89
CA ASP A 392 -4.80 -1.09 -6.83
C ASP A 392 -5.30 -0.80 -5.40
N CYS A 393 -4.53 0.02 -4.69
CA CYS A 393 -4.58 0.19 -3.24
C CYS A 393 -5.73 1.11 -2.79
N SER A 394 -6.97 0.79 -3.14
CA SER A 394 -8.16 1.63 -2.89
C SER A 394 -8.43 1.86 -1.40
N ALA A 395 -8.11 0.89 -0.52
CA ALA A 395 -8.37 0.95 0.92
C ALA A 395 -7.26 1.65 1.73
N THR A 396 -6.22 2.17 1.10
CA THR A 396 -5.01 2.69 1.76
C THR A 396 -5.28 3.94 2.61
N TYR A 397 -6.17 4.82 2.15
CA TYR A 397 -6.38 6.13 2.78
C TYR A 397 -7.86 6.54 2.83
N ARG A 398 -8.25 7.18 3.94
CA ARG A 398 -9.59 7.73 4.19
C ARG A 398 -9.51 9.24 4.45
N LYS A 399 -10.25 10.04 3.70
CA LYS A 399 -10.32 11.50 3.92
C LYS A 399 -10.93 11.88 5.27
N GLY A 400 -11.89 11.10 5.74
CA GLY A 400 -12.62 11.33 6.99
C GLY A 400 -12.65 10.11 7.88
N ALA A 401 -12.87 10.33 9.17
CA ALA A 401 -13.11 9.25 10.10
C ALA A 401 -14.45 8.55 9.79
N VAL A 402 -14.46 7.24 9.95
CA VAL A 402 -15.64 6.40 9.86
C VAL A 402 -15.76 5.56 11.15
N GLU A 403 -16.74 4.69 11.21
CA GLU A 403 -17.06 3.95 12.43
C GLU A 403 -15.88 3.14 13.01
N GLN A 404 -15.02 2.56 12.14
CA GLN A 404 -13.90 1.71 12.53
C GLN A 404 -12.54 2.40 12.39
N TRP A 405 -12.45 3.43 11.53
CA TRP A 405 -11.19 4.03 11.15
C TRP A 405 -11.14 5.54 11.46
N SER A 406 -9.99 6.00 11.89
CA SER A 406 -9.68 7.42 11.87
C SER A 406 -9.52 7.93 10.43
N ALA A 407 -9.52 9.25 10.22
CA ALA A 407 -8.99 9.82 8.99
C ALA A 407 -7.52 9.44 8.81
N GLY A 408 -7.07 9.35 7.57
CA GLY A 408 -5.70 9.01 7.21
C GLY A 408 -5.52 7.55 6.75
N ALA A 409 -4.28 7.09 6.81
CA ALA A 409 -3.89 5.78 6.33
C ALA A 409 -4.39 4.63 7.20
N THR A 410 -4.71 3.51 6.57
CA THR A 410 -5.22 2.30 7.23
C THR A 410 -4.12 1.27 7.53
N GLY A 411 -3.12 1.17 6.66
CA GLY A 411 -2.11 0.11 6.68
C GLY A 411 -2.61 -1.24 6.20
N LEU A 412 -3.83 -1.31 5.64
CA LEU A 412 -4.37 -2.53 5.03
C LEU A 412 -3.49 -3.01 3.87
N GLY A 413 -3.42 -4.32 3.69
CA GLY A 413 -2.63 -4.99 2.66
C GLY A 413 -1.22 -5.39 3.10
N VAL A 414 -0.65 -4.74 4.11
CA VAL A 414 0.70 -5.04 4.60
C VAL A 414 0.83 -6.48 5.09
N ARG A 415 -0.11 -6.93 5.90
CA ARG A 415 -0.08 -8.29 6.48
C ARG A 415 -0.38 -9.36 5.43
N THR A 416 -1.35 -9.09 4.56
CA THR A 416 -1.71 -9.99 3.44
C THR A 416 -0.54 -10.25 2.53
N LEU A 417 0.15 -9.20 2.07
CA LEU A 417 1.29 -9.33 1.16
C LEU A 417 2.49 -9.99 1.85
N ALA A 418 2.75 -9.68 3.12
CA ALA A 418 3.78 -10.37 3.90
C ALA A 418 3.46 -11.87 4.07
N ASN A 419 2.21 -12.22 4.32
CA ASN A 419 1.76 -13.62 4.41
C ASN A 419 1.93 -14.36 3.08
N LEU A 420 1.55 -13.74 1.96
CA LEU A 420 1.75 -14.31 0.62
C LEU A 420 3.24 -14.58 0.33
N LEU A 421 4.13 -13.61 0.61
CA LEU A 421 5.57 -13.80 0.43
C LEU A 421 6.10 -14.98 1.23
N LEU A 422 5.69 -15.12 2.49
CA LEU A 422 6.11 -16.21 3.36
C LEU A 422 5.54 -17.56 2.94
N SER A 423 4.30 -17.62 2.47
CA SER A 423 3.66 -18.86 2.03
C SER A 423 4.25 -19.38 0.72
N LYS A 424 4.61 -18.48 -0.21
CA LYS A 424 5.24 -18.81 -1.50
C LYS A 424 6.73 -19.15 -1.35
N ALA A 425 7.38 -18.72 -0.28
CA ALA A 425 8.80 -18.97 0.00
C ALA A 425 9.09 -20.34 0.61
N LYS A 426 8.05 -21.14 0.91
CA LYS A 426 8.15 -22.52 1.43
C LYS A 426 8.36 -23.49 0.29
#